data_a0a412b1e809f50cc1ba3cfe958f6954
#
_entry.id   a0a412b1e809f50cc1ba3cfe958f6954
#
_cell.length_a   1.000
_cell.length_b   1.000
_cell.length_c   1.000
_cell.angle_alpha   90.00
_cell.angle_beta   90.00
_cell.angle_gamma   90.00
#
_symmetry.space_group_name_H-M   'P 1'
#
loop_
_entity.id
_entity.type
_entity.pdbx_description
1 polymer ?
#
loop_
_entity_poly.entity_id
_entity_poly.type
_entity_poly.pdbx_seq_one_letter_code
_entity_poly.pdbx_strand_id
1 'polypeptide(L)'
;MSVWEDHVFPHGGLDALAPGLWQVTGSLTRNPLPRNMQVWRAPSGGLLVHSVICLDAEGMAALDALGPVQWIVVPCPMHRSDALPYRQRYPDAQLLCPSAARAKVEEVVAVDEVCETALPQLGITVHEPQGLKPFELHMVCPLEDGSKALVVTDALFNLGARPPSGFGGLLLKWMGSVGPLGITRLGRWLLMKDRSLLRAHLEQLA
;
A
#
# COMPACT_ATOMS: atom_id res chain seq x y z
N MET A 1 9.64 26.44 -0.68
CA MET A 1 8.81 25.34 -1.21
C MET A 1 8.64 24.37 -0.08
N SER A 2 7.46 23.87 0.16
CA SER A 2 7.24 22.88 1.21
C SER A 2 7.81 21.54 0.74
N VAL A 3 8.32 20.73 1.67
CA VAL A 3 8.80 19.36 1.36
C VAL A 3 7.72 18.53 0.65
N TRP A 4 6.44 18.86 0.86
CA TRP A 4 5.30 18.20 0.24
C TRP A 4 5.24 18.37 -1.29
N GLU A 5 5.39 19.61 -1.78
CA GLU A 5 5.27 19.93 -3.21
C GLU A 5 6.31 19.21 -4.08
N ASP A 6 7.50 18.96 -3.53
CA ASP A 6 8.58 18.22 -4.20
C ASP A 6 8.25 16.71 -4.35
N HIS A 7 7.23 16.21 -3.63
CA HIS A 7 6.77 14.82 -3.64
C HIS A 7 5.47 14.61 -4.41
N VAL A 8 4.83 15.67 -4.92
CA VAL A 8 3.60 15.54 -5.71
C VAL A 8 3.93 15.16 -7.14
N PHE A 9 3.56 13.95 -7.53
CA PHE A 9 3.71 13.43 -8.88
C PHE A 9 2.35 13.14 -9.49
N PRO A 10 2.26 12.91 -10.82
CA PRO A 10 0.99 12.60 -11.46
C PRO A 10 0.27 11.44 -10.75
N HIS A 11 -0.97 11.68 -10.38
CA HIS A 11 -1.83 10.70 -9.72
C HIS A 11 -3.28 10.86 -10.18
N GLY A 12 -4.09 9.81 -9.97
CA GLY A 12 -5.53 9.85 -10.17
C GLY A 12 -6.26 10.48 -8.98
N GLY A 13 -7.58 10.51 -9.07
CA GLY A 13 -8.46 10.87 -7.96
C GLY A 13 -8.54 9.79 -6.90
N LEU A 14 -9.33 10.08 -5.88
CA LEU A 14 -9.64 9.14 -4.80
C LEU A 14 -10.86 8.29 -5.20
N ASP A 15 -10.62 7.09 -5.71
CA ASP A 15 -11.65 6.18 -6.21
C ASP A 15 -12.20 5.31 -5.08
N ALA A 16 -13.52 5.30 -4.89
CA ALA A 16 -14.18 4.39 -3.95
C ALA A 16 -14.18 2.95 -4.51
N LEU A 17 -13.56 2.03 -3.79
CA LEU A 17 -13.52 0.59 -4.15
C LEU A 17 -14.66 -0.18 -3.52
N ALA A 18 -15.00 0.16 -2.26
CA ALA A 18 -16.06 -0.44 -1.47
C ALA A 18 -16.46 0.52 -0.35
N PRO A 19 -17.56 0.28 0.39
CA PRO A 19 -17.90 1.06 1.56
C PRO A 19 -16.75 1.08 2.59
N GLY A 20 -16.25 2.28 2.90
CA GLY A 20 -15.12 2.46 3.81
C GLY A 20 -13.73 2.15 3.24
N LEU A 21 -13.61 1.94 1.92
CA LEU A 21 -12.33 1.70 1.27
C LEU A 21 -12.18 2.49 -0.04
N TRP A 22 -11.09 3.24 -0.14
CA TRP A 22 -10.74 4.04 -1.33
C TRP A 22 -9.31 3.74 -1.79
N GLN A 23 -9.01 4.13 -3.02
CA GLN A 23 -7.68 4.01 -3.61
C GLN A 23 -7.33 5.25 -4.43
N VAL A 24 -6.05 5.61 -4.39
CA VAL A 24 -5.43 6.52 -5.36
C VAL A 24 -4.33 5.75 -6.08
N THR A 25 -4.32 5.83 -7.42
CA THR A 25 -3.20 5.33 -8.22
C THR A 25 -2.31 6.51 -8.61
N GLY A 26 -1.03 6.43 -8.31
CA GLY A 26 -0.04 7.46 -8.62
C GLY A 26 1.24 6.91 -9.22
N SER A 27 2.09 7.80 -9.69
CA SER A 27 3.41 7.47 -10.22
C SER A 27 4.50 7.71 -9.20
N LEU A 28 5.64 7.04 -9.37
CA LEU A 28 6.89 7.32 -8.66
C LEU A 28 7.76 8.28 -9.47
N THR A 29 8.52 9.14 -8.80
CA THR A 29 9.38 10.19 -9.37
C THR A 29 10.24 9.78 -10.55
N ARG A 30 10.76 8.56 -10.55
CA ARG A 30 11.74 8.07 -11.52
C ARG A 30 11.38 6.69 -12.08
N ASN A 31 10.19 6.22 -11.74
CA ASN A 31 9.76 4.88 -12.12
C ASN A 31 8.37 4.98 -12.76
N PRO A 32 8.18 4.51 -14.00
CA PRO A 32 6.87 4.51 -14.66
C PRO A 32 5.89 3.49 -14.06
N LEU A 33 6.32 2.72 -13.04
CA LEU A 33 5.43 1.77 -12.37
C LEU A 33 4.39 2.53 -11.54
N PRO A 34 3.11 2.34 -11.80
CA PRO A 34 2.07 2.87 -10.94
C PRO A 34 2.14 2.18 -9.57
N ARG A 35 1.86 2.95 -8.53
CA ARG A 35 1.63 2.43 -7.18
C ARG A 35 0.27 2.88 -6.68
N ASN A 36 -0.28 2.12 -5.76
CA ASN A 36 -1.57 2.43 -5.16
C ASN A 36 -1.39 2.82 -3.70
N MET A 37 -2.07 3.89 -3.30
CA MET A 37 -2.35 4.22 -1.92
C MET A 37 -3.77 3.76 -1.62
N GLN A 38 -3.97 3.01 -0.53
CA GLN A 38 -5.29 2.64 -0.05
C GLN A 38 -5.63 3.47 1.19
N VAL A 39 -6.90 3.86 1.28
CA VAL A 39 -7.48 4.55 2.44
C VAL A 39 -8.60 3.68 2.98
N TRP A 40 -8.46 3.24 4.21
CA TRP A 40 -9.48 2.45 4.90
C TRP A 40 -10.02 3.23 6.09
N ARG A 41 -11.34 3.21 6.28
CA ARG A 41 -12.00 3.82 7.43
C ARG A 41 -12.20 2.80 8.53
N ALA A 42 -11.62 3.07 9.69
CA ALA A 42 -11.84 2.27 10.89
C ALA A 42 -13.27 2.44 11.43
N PRO A 43 -13.81 1.49 12.20
CA PRO A 43 -15.11 1.61 12.85
C PRO A 43 -15.21 2.85 13.77
N SER A 44 -14.10 3.37 14.26
CA SER A 44 -14.02 4.63 15.02
C SER A 44 -14.21 5.90 14.17
N GLY A 45 -14.22 5.78 12.84
CA GLY A 45 -14.28 6.89 11.89
C GLY A 45 -12.92 7.45 11.49
N GLY A 46 -11.83 7.04 12.14
CA GLY A 46 -10.46 7.42 11.76
C GLY A 46 -10.00 6.73 10.48
N LEU A 47 -9.11 7.38 9.74
CA LEU A 47 -8.56 6.84 8.49
C LEU A 47 -7.19 6.19 8.72
N LEU A 48 -7.01 5.02 8.13
CA LEU A 48 -5.72 4.40 7.91
C LEU A 48 -5.32 4.58 6.45
N VAL A 49 -4.15 5.20 6.21
CA VAL A 49 -3.58 5.41 4.87
C VAL A 49 -2.42 4.45 4.68
N HIS A 50 -2.53 3.55 3.71
CA HIS A 50 -1.54 2.52 3.41
C HIS A 50 -0.79 2.87 2.13
N SER A 51 0.56 2.77 2.15
CA SER A 51 1.39 3.06 0.96
C SER A 51 1.22 4.49 0.45
N VAL A 52 1.42 5.46 1.32
CA VAL A 52 1.10 6.88 1.08
C VAL A 52 1.71 7.47 -0.20
N ILE A 53 0.93 8.31 -0.88
CA ILE A 53 1.28 9.10 -2.06
C ILE A 53 0.98 10.55 -1.75
N CYS A 54 1.94 11.46 -1.89
CA CYS A 54 1.69 12.90 -1.78
C CYS A 54 0.77 13.35 -2.92
N LEU A 55 -0.43 13.78 -2.56
CA LEU A 55 -1.44 14.25 -3.48
C LEU A 55 -1.34 15.77 -3.66
N ASP A 56 -1.89 16.29 -4.76
CA ASP A 56 -2.10 17.71 -4.95
C ASP A 56 -3.15 18.28 -3.98
N ALA A 57 -3.39 19.57 -4.05
CA ALA A 57 -4.30 20.24 -3.13
C ALA A 57 -5.75 19.70 -3.21
N GLU A 58 -6.23 19.33 -4.40
CA GLU A 58 -7.56 18.76 -4.60
C GLU A 58 -7.64 17.34 -4.01
N GLY A 59 -6.65 16.49 -4.29
CA GLY A 59 -6.59 15.14 -3.74
C GLY A 59 -6.47 15.13 -2.21
N MET A 60 -5.68 16.05 -1.65
CA MET A 60 -5.58 16.21 -0.19
C MET A 60 -6.88 16.70 0.44
N ALA A 61 -7.56 17.64 -0.19
CA ALA A 61 -8.87 18.09 0.28
C ALA A 61 -9.91 16.95 0.26
N ALA A 62 -9.89 16.12 -0.79
CA ALA A 62 -10.75 14.95 -0.89
C ALA A 62 -10.43 13.90 0.21
N LEU A 63 -9.16 13.66 0.51
CA LEU A 63 -8.74 12.77 1.59
C LEU A 63 -9.19 13.30 2.96
N ASP A 64 -8.91 14.58 3.24
CA ASP A 64 -9.26 15.21 4.52
C ASP A 64 -10.79 15.25 4.74
N ALA A 65 -11.58 15.36 3.66
CA ALA A 65 -13.04 15.30 3.72
C ALA A 65 -13.61 13.92 4.13
N LEU A 66 -12.84 12.83 3.98
CA LEU A 66 -13.27 11.51 4.43
C LEU A 66 -13.22 11.35 5.95
N GLY A 67 -12.34 12.09 6.64
CA GLY A 67 -12.16 12.03 8.08
C GLY A 67 -10.71 12.25 8.53
N PRO A 68 -10.42 12.18 9.84
CA PRO A 68 -9.07 12.38 10.36
C PRO A 68 -8.16 11.18 10.03
N VAL A 69 -6.97 11.46 9.47
CA VAL A 69 -5.92 10.45 9.32
C VAL A 69 -5.32 10.16 10.69
N GLN A 70 -5.49 8.93 11.16
CA GLN A 70 -5.02 8.47 12.46
C GLN A 70 -3.88 7.46 12.36
N TRP A 71 -3.77 6.76 11.22
CA TRP A 71 -2.71 5.77 11.00
C TRP A 71 -2.12 5.91 9.61
N ILE A 72 -0.80 5.87 9.54
CA ILE A 72 -0.02 5.86 8.30
C ILE A 72 0.76 4.55 8.27
N VAL A 73 0.50 3.71 7.26
CA VAL A 73 1.20 2.43 7.09
C VAL A 73 2.21 2.52 5.96
N VAL A 74 3.48 2.32 6.30
CA VAL A 74 4.57 2.12 5.33
C VAL A 74 4.77 0.62 5.16
N PRO A 75 4.19 -0.01 4.13
CA PRO A 75 4.06 -1.47 4.06
C PRO A 75 5.37 -2.21 3.81
N CYS A 76 6.37 -1.54 3.25
CA CYS A 76 7.68 -2.12 2.99
C CYS A 76 8.73 -1.00 2.78
N PRO A 77 10.03 -1.32 2.78
CA PRO A 77 11.09 -0.32 2.61
C PRO A 77 11.02 0.48 1.30
N MET A 78 10.42 -0.06 0.25
CA MET A 78 10.31 0.63 -1.05
C MET A 78 9.19 1.70 -1.06
N HIS A 79 8.24 1.63 -0.14
CA HIS A 79 7.10 2.54 -0.05
C HIS A 79 7.28 3.65 1.00
N ARG A 80 8.51 3.96 1.41
CA ARG A 80 8.84 4.93 2.46
C ARG A 80 9.07 6.37 1.96
N SER A 81 9.11 6.61 0.66
CA SER A 81 9.51 7.91 0.08
C SER A 81 8.64 9.07 0.54
N ASP A 82 7.34 8.87 0.63
CA ASP A 82 6.37 9.90 0.99
C ASP A 82 5.95 9.85 2.48
N ALA A 83 6.57 8.96 3.26
CA ALA A 83 6.22 8.78 4.67
C ALA A 83 6.55 10.00 5.54
N LEU A 84 7.70 10.65 5.31
CA LEU A 84 8.10 11.84 6.06
C LEU A 84 7.17 13.04 5.79
N PRO A 85 6.83 13.40 4.54
CA PRO A 85 5.81 14.43 4.28
C PRO A 85 4.46 14.15 4.97
N TYR A 86 3.97 12.90 4.91
CA TYR A 86 2.73 12.51 5.60
C TYR A 86 2.83 12.66 7.11
N ARG A 87 3.94 12.24 7.73
CA ARG A 87 4.19 12.41 9.16
C ARG A 87 4.19 13.89 9.57
N GLN A 88 4.75 14.77 8.73
CA GLN A 88 4.77 16.20 9.00
C GLN A 88 3.38 16.85 8.87
N ARG A 89 2.57 16.36 7.93
CA ARG A 89 1.20 16.86 7.71
C ARG A 89 0.24 16.36 8.80
N TYR A 90 0.41 15.13 9.26
CA TYR A 90 -0.44 14.50 10.27
C TYR A 90 0.40 14.08 11.48
N PRO A 91 0.86 15.06 12.31
CA PRO A 91 1.81 14.78 13.42
C PRO A 91 1.21 13.89 14.50
N ASP A 92 -0.12 13.90 14.66
CA ASP A 92 -0.85 13.09 15.65
C ASP A 92 -1.17 11.68 15.14
N ALA A 93 -0.99 11.39 13.85
CA ALA A 93 -1.20 10.06 13.31
C ALA A 93 -0.07 9.11 13.69
N GLN A 94 -0.39 7.88 14.06
CA GLN A 94 0.61 6.84 14.31
C GLN A 94 1.21 6.35 12.99
N LEU A 95 2.53 6.32 12.89
CA LEU A 95 3.23 5.75 11.76
C LEU A 95 3.61 4.30 12.06
N LEU A 96 3.11 3.40 11.23
CA LEU A 96 3.23 1.96 11.37
C LEU A 96 4.02 1.35 10.21
N CYS A 97 4.75 0.28 10.47
CA CYS A 97 5.35 -0.54 9.42
C CYS A 97 5.47 -2.00 9.89
N PRO A 98 5.67 -2.98 8.99
CA PRO A 98 6.03 -4.34 9.37
C PRO A 98 7.32 -4.36 10.20
N SER A 99 7.40 -5.23 11.21
CA SER A 99 8.61 -5.38 12.04
C SER A 99 9.86 -5.63 11.21
N ALA A 100 9.74 -6.45 10.16
CA ALA A 100 10.85 -6.74 9.23
C ALA A 100 11.31 -5.54 8.41
N ALA A 101 10.47 -4.49 8.25
CA ALA A 101 10.79 -3.28 7.50
C ALA A 101 11.32 -2.14 8.39
N ARG A 102 11.12 -2.22 9.72
CA ARG A 102 11.31 -1.12 10.68
C ARG A 102 12.66 -0.43 10.54
N ALA A 103 13.74 -1.18 10.61
CA ALA A 103 15.09 -0.59 10.54
C ALA A 103 15.33 0.23 9.26
N LYS A 104 14.73 -0.18 8.13
CA LYS A 104 14.84 0.53 6.85
C LYS A 104 13.90 1.72 6.75
N VAL A 105 12.72 1.67 7.35
CA VAL A 105 11.78 2.79 7.38
C VAL A 105 12.32 3.89 8.31
N GLU A 106 12.90 3.53 9.45
CA GLU A 106 13.50 4.47 10.41
C GLU A 106 14.72 5.24 9.87
N GLU A 107 15.31 4.82 8.74
CA GLU A 107 16.30 5.65 8.02
C GLU A 107 15.69 6.96 7.46
N VAL A 108 14.37 7.03 7.31
CA VAL A 108 13.65 8.17 6.69
C VAL A 108 12.70 8.86 7.66
N VAL A 109 11.96 8.09 8.48
CA VAL A 109 10.92 8.60 9.37
C VAL A 109 10.81 7.72 10.61
N ALA A 110 10.58 8.33 11.78
CA ALA A 110 10.36 7.60 13.02
C ALA A 110 9.09 6.74 12.95
N VAL A 111 9.19 5.49 13.42
CA VAL A 111 8.10 4.51 13.47
C VAL A 111 7.58 4.41 14.91
N ASP A 112 6.28 4.63 15.10
CA ASP A 112 5.67 4.59 16.42
C ASP A 112 5.45 3.14 16.88
N GLU A 113 4.88 2.27 16.02
CA GLU A 113 4.59 0.87 16.38
C GLU A 113 4.70 -0.04 15.14
N VAL A 114 4.77 -1.35 15.36
CA VAL A 114 4.76 -2.33 14.28
C VAL A 114 3.32 -2.73 13.92
N CYS A 115 3.11 -3.00 12.62
CA CYS A 115 1.81 -3.38 12.09
C CYS A 115 1.22 -4.61 12.77
N GLU A 116 2.06 -5.57 13.12
CA GLU A 116 1.67 -6.83 13.76
C GLU A 116 1.02 -6.61 15.15
N THR A 117 1.39 -5.53 15.84
CA THR A 117 0.81 -5.15 17.14
C THR A 117 -0.38 -4.20 17.00
N ALA A 118 -0.25 -3.17 16.16
CA ALA A 118 -1.23 -2.09 16.09
C ALA A 118 -2.49 -2.46 15.29
N LEU A 119 -2.34 -3.09 14.13
CA LEU A 119 -3.45 -3.35 13.21
C LEU A 119 -4.53 -4.29 13.77
N PRO A 120 -4.20 -5.36 14.54
CA PRO A 120 -5.21 -6.20 15.17
C PRO A 120 -6.12 -5.45 16.14
N GLN A 121 -5.63 -4.37 16.79
CA GLN A 121 -6.43 -3.54 17.69
C GLN A 121 -7.52 -2.74 16.94
N LEU A 122 -7.34 -2.56 15.62
CA LEU A 122 -8.31 -1.93 14.72
C LEU A 122 -9.27 -2.93 14.07
N GLY A 123 -9.15 -4.23 14.39
CA GLY A 123 -9.93 -5.30 13.78
C GLY A 123 -9.37 -5.80 12.44
N ILE A 124 -8.19 -5.33 12.04
CA ILE A 124 -7.51 -5.80 10.82
C ILE A 124 -6.75 -7.09 11.13
N THR A 125 -7.02 -8.16 10.37
CA THR A 125 -6.22 -9.37 10.48
C THR A 125 -4.96 -9.22 9.64
N VAL A 126 -3.81 -9.53 10.25
CA VAL A 126 -2.49 -9.39 9.62
C VAL A 126 -1.89 -10.77 9.39
N HIS A 127 -1.38 -11.01 8.18
CA HIS A 127 -0.75 -12.25 7.80
C HIS A 127 0.65 -12.00 7.25
N GLU A 128 1.64 -12.71 7.76
CA GLU A 128 2.93 -12.82 7.11
C GLU A 128 2.82 -13.78 5.92
N PRO A 129 3.13 -13.33 4.67
CA PRO A 129 2.96 -14.18 3.49
C PRO A 129 3.88 -15.40 3.55
N GLN A 130 3.30 -16.58 3.70
CA GLN A 130 4.05 -17.82 3.67
C GLN A 130 4.63 -18.07 2.27
N GLY A 131 5.85 -18.61 2.20
CA GLY A 131 6.53 -18.87 0.93
C GLY A 131 7.17 -17.66 0.26
N LEU A 132 7.08 -16.48 0.86
CA LEU A 132 7.84 -15.28 0.47
C LEU A 132 8.95 -14.96 1.47
N LYS A 133 9.88 -14.09 1.08
CA LYS A 133 10.78 -13.44 2.03
C LYS A 133 9.96 -12.48 2.90
N PRO A 134 10.30 -12.28 4.19
CA PRO A 134 9.64 -11.30 5.03
C PRO A 134 9.94 -9.89 4.48
N PHE A 135 8.94 -9.29 3.84
CA PHE A 135 9.08 -8.05 3.13
C PHE A 135 7.86 -7.13 3.32
N GLU A 136 6.66 -7.72 3.29
CA GLU A 136 5.38 -7.04 3.47
C GLU A 136 4.45 -7.91 4.31
N LEU A 137 3.33 -7.34 4.72
CA LEU A 137 2.22 -8.05 5.36
C LEU A 137 1.00 -8.01 4.45
N HIS A 138 0.22 -9.10 4.47
CA HIS A 138 -1.11 -9.13 3.90
C HIS A 138 -2.12 -8.71 4.98
N MET A 139 -2.96 -7.72 4.68
CA MET A 139 -3.95 -7.21 5.63
C MET A 139 -5.36 -7.57 5.16
N VAL A 140 -6.17 -8.12 6.04
CA VAL A 140 -7.60 -8.35 5.80
C VAL A 140 -8.38 -7.33 6.60
N CYS A 141 -8.90 -6.32 5.90
CA CYS A 141 -9.62 -5.18 6.46
C CYS A 141 -11.12 -5.47 6.45
N PRO A 142 -11.84 -5.38 7.58
CA PRO A 142 -13.30 -5.40 7.58
C PRO A 142 -13.85 -4.14 6.91
N LEU A 143 -14.94 -4.27 6.15
CA LEU A 143 -15.59 -3.16 5.47
C LEU A 143 -16.92 -2.82 6.13
N GLU A 144 -17.44 -1.62 5.85
CA GLU A 144 -18.66 -1.08 6.46
C GLU A 144 -19.91 -1.92 6.13
N ASP A 145 -19.92 -2.64 5.01
CA ASP A 145 -20.99 -3.53 4.58
C ASP A 145 -20.89 -4.97 5.13
N GLY A 146 -19.92 -5.22 6.00
CA GLY A 146 -19.65 -6.54 6.58
C GLY A 146 -18.79 -7.45 5.70
N SER A 147 -18.45 -7.06 4.49
CA SER A 147 -17.49 -7.78 3.65
C SER A 147 -16.04 -7.52 4.13
N LYS A 148 -15.06 -8.11 3.46
CA LYS A 148 -13.65 -7.96 3.78
C LYS A 148 -12.84 -7.61 2.54
N ALA A 149 -11.82 -6.79 2.69
CA ALA A 149 -10.85 -6.50 1.64
C ALA A 149 -9.47 -7.05 1.99
N LEU A 150 -8.85 -7.75 1.06
CA LEU A 150 -7.45 -8.13 1.14
C LEU A 150 -6.58 -7.01 0.54
N VAL A 151 -5.73 -6.42 1.36
CA VAL A 151 -4.75 -5.39 0.96
C VAL A 151 -3.38 -6.03 0.93
N VAL A 152 -2.75 -5.98 -0.24
CA VAL A 152 -1.38 -6.47 -0.50
C VAL A 152 -0.58 -5.37 -1.19
N THR A 153 0.74 -5.44 -1.14
CA THR A 153 1.61 -4.40 -1.70
C THR A 153 2.31 -4.89 -2.97
N ASP A 154 3.47 -5.51 -2.83
CA ASP A 154 4.35 -5.87 -3.94
C ASP A 154 4.31 -7.36 -4.30
N ALA A 155 3.69 -8.20 -3.46
CA ALA A 155 3.59 -9.64 -3.72
C ALA A 155 2.66 -9.95 -4.89
N LEU A 156 1.57 -9.21 -5.03
CA LEU A 156 0.56 -9.44 -6.06
C LEU A 156 0.33 -8.17 -6.90
N PHE A 157 0.31 -8.34 -8.21
CA PHE A 157 0.06 -7.27 -9.18
C PHE A 157 -1.21 -7.54 -9.97
N ASN A 158 -2.00 -6.48 -10.17
CA ASN A 158 -3.17 -6.49 -11.05
C ASN A 158 -3.19 -5.19 -11.87
N LEU A 159 -2.41 -5.14 -12.93
CA LEU A 159 -2.39 -4.00 -13.86
C LEU A 159 -3.45 -4.12 -14.96
N GLY A 160 -4.39 -5.05 -14.82
CA GLY A 160 -5.43 -5.31 -15.83
C GLY A 160 -4.88 -5.90 -17.12
N ALA A 161 -5.78 -6.07 -18.11
CA ALA A 161 -5.45 -6.72 -19.38
C ALA A 161 -4.69 -5.80 -20.35
N ARG A 162 -4.69 -4.48 -20.12
CA ARG A 162 -4.07 -3.51 -21.04
C ARG A 162 -2.88 -2.84 -20.36
N PRO A 163 -1.64 -3.09 -20.82
CA PRO A 163 -0.49 -2.36 -20.33
C PRO A 163 -0.59 -0.88 -20.72
N PRO A 164 0.06 0.03 -19.94
CA PRO A 164 0.28 1.38 -20.38
C PRO A 164 0.92 1.44 -21.77
N SER A 165 0.68 2.51 -22.53
CA SER A 165 1.30 2.69 -23.84
C SER A 165 2.80 2.96 -23.75
N GLY A 166 3.55 2.62 -24.81
CA GLY A 166 4.98 2.93 -24.93
C GLY A 166 5.91 1.84 -24.37
N PHE A 167 7.22 2.18 -24.30
CA PHE A 167 8.27 1.26 -23.89
C PHE A 167 8.09 0.71 -22.48
N GLY A 168 7.60 1.54 -21.54
CA GLY A 168 7.29 1.11 -20.18
C GLY A 168 6.23 0.02 -20.12
N GLY A 169 5.16 0.11 -20.92
CA GLY A 169 4.12 -0.90 -21.00
C GLY A 169 4.62 -2.22 -21.60
N LEU A 170 5.53 -2.15 -22.58
CA LEU A 170 6.17 -3.35 -23.14
C LEU A 170 7.03 -4.05 -22.09
N LEU A 171 7.79 -3.29 -21.31
CA LEU A 171 8.61 -3.81 -20.22
C LEU A 171 7.74 -4.47 -19.14
N LEU A 172 6.65 -3.84 -18.72
CA LEU A 172 5.68 -4.40 -17.76
C LEU A 172 5.07 -5.71 -18.25
N LYS A 173 4.72 -5.78 -19.53
CA LYS A 173 4.23 -7.01 -20.16
C LYS A 173 5.30 -8.11 -20.14
N TRP A 174 6.53 -7.78 -20.48
CA TRP A 174 7.67 -8.72 -20.43
C TRP A 174 7.94 -9.21 -19.00
N MET A 175 7.82 -8.32 -18.01
CA MET A 175 7.96 -8.67 -16.59
C MET A 175 6.80 -9.52 -16.05
N GLY A 176 5.74 -9.74 -16.84
CA GLY A 176 4.56 -10.49 -16.43
C GLY A 176 3.71 -9.77 -15.40
N SER A 177 3.76 -8.42 -15.38
CA SER A 177 2.96 -7.58 -14.50
C SER A 177 1.58 -7.26 -15.07
N VAL A 178 1.35 -7.54 -16.35
CA VAL A 178 0.09 -7.30 -17.05
C VAL A 178 -0.72 -8.61 -17.11
N GLY A 179 -2.00 -8.53 -16.78
CA GLY A 179 -2.90 -9.68 -16.78
C GLY A 179 -3.67 -9.80 -15.47
N PRO A 180 -4.27 -10.96 -15.20
CA PRO A 180 -4.98 -11.21 -13.95
C PRO A 180 -4.04 -11.12 -12.74
N LEU A 181 -4.65 -10.97 -11.56
CA LEU A 181 -3.94 -10.93 -10.28
C LEU A 181 -2.87 -12.03 -10.21
N GLY A 182 -1.63 -11.65 -9.96
CA GLY A 182 -0.53 -12.61 -9.90
C GLY A 182 0.80 -12.01 -9.51
N ILE A 183 1.79 -12.88 -9.34
CA ILE A 183 3.16 -12.48 -9.01
C ILE A 183 3.93 -12.23 -10.29
N THR A 184 4.61 -11.08 -10.37
CA THR A 184 5.49 -10.76 -11.50
C THR A 184 6.64 -11.76 -11.63
N ARG A 185 7.26 -11.86 -12.81
CA ARG A 185 8.48 -12.68 -13.00
C ARG A 185 9.60 -12.21 -12.08
N LEU A 186 9.75 -10.90 -11.93
CA LEU A 186 10.74 -10.30 -11.03
C LEU A 186 10.42 -10.62 -9.57
N GLY A 187 9.16 -10.47 -9.14
CA GLY A 187 8.71 -10.83 -7.79
C GLY A 187 8.95 -12.30 -7.48
N ARG A 188 8.69 -13.19 -8.44
CA ARG A 188 9.02 -14.62 -8.28
C ARG A 188 10.50 -14.87 -8.04
N TRP A 189 11.35 -14.18 -8.75
CA TRP A 189 12.80 -14.35 -8.60
C TRP A 189 13.35 -13.69 -7.32
N LEU A 190 12.86 -12.51 -6.96
CA LEU A 190 13.38 -11.74 -5.83
C LEU A 190 12.76 -12.13 -4.49
N LEU A 191 11.46 -12.42 -4.44
CA LEU A 191 10.70 -12.55 -3.20
C LEU A 191 10.28 -13.98 -2.90
N MET A 192 10.05 -14.82 -3.91
CA MET A 192 9.52 -16.17 -3.71
C MET A 192 10.58 -17.12 -3.14
N LYS A 193 10.24 -17.79 -2.05
CA LYS A 193 11.01 -18.89 -1.45
C LYS A 193 10.39 -20.26 -1.77
N ASP A 194 9.07 -20.36 -1.63
CA ASP A 194 8.33 -21.60 -1.84
C ASP A 194 6.95 -21.31 -2.45
N ARG A 195 6.74 -21.81 -3.68
CA ARG A 195 5.50 -21.59 -4.43
C ARG A 195 4.30 -22.32 -3.82
N SER A 196 4.52 -23.51 -3.27
CA SER A 196 3.45 -24.33 -2.72
C SER A 196 2.92 -23.75 -1.41
N LEU A 197 3.81 -23.26 -0.57
CA LEU A 197 3.44 -22.55 0.66
C LEU A 197 2.69 -21.26 0.37
N LEU A 198 3.14 -20.47 -0.63
CA LEU A 198 2.45 -19.25 -1.00
C LEU A 198 1.06 -19.53 -1.57
N ARG A 199 0.93 -20.56 -2.39
CA ARG A 199 -0.37 -20.97 -2.91
C ARG A 199 -1.34 -21.36 -1.80
N ALA A 200 -0.90 -22.22 -0.86
CA ALA A 200 -1.70 -22.61 0.28
C ALA A 200 -2.11 -21.41 1.16
N HIS A 201 -1.18 -20.47 1.37
CA HIS A 201 -1.46 -19.23 2.09
C HIS A 201 -2.56 -18.40 1.40
N LEU A 202 -2.48 -18.20 0.08
CA LEU A 202 -3.48 -17.44 -0.66
C LEU A 202 -4.83 -18.15 -0.71
N GLU A 203 -4.85 -19.48 -0.78
CA GLU A 203 -6.09 -20.28 -0.72
C GLU A 203 -6.77 -20.19 0.66
N GLN A 204 -6.02 -19.92 1.74
CA GLN A 204 -6.58 -19.68 3.07
C GLN A 204 -7.17 -18.27 3.24
N LEU A 205 -6.71 -17.31 2.42
CA LEU A 205 -7.20 -15.93 2.45
C LEU A 205 -8.40 -15.68 1.51
N ALA A 206 -8.68 -16.60 0.61
CA ALA A 206 -9.78 -16.51 -0.36
C ALA A 206 -11.09 -17.01 0.22
#